data_29cff348223c2e5f05c36ccdb3f5a613
#
_entry.id   29cff348223c2e5f05c36ccdb3f5a613
#
_cell.length_a   1.000
_cell.length_b   1.000
_cell.length_c   1.000
_cell.angle_alpha   90.00
_cell.angle_beta   90.00
_cell.angle_gamma   90.00
#
_symmetry.space_group_name_H-M   'P 1'
#
loop_
_entity.id
_entity.type
_entity.pdbx_description
1 polymer ?
#
loop_
_entity_poly.entity_id
_entity_poly.type
_entity_poly.pdbx_seq_one_letter_code
_entity_poly.pdbx_strand_id
1 'polypeptide(L)'
;LPVGTTVDVRRGTVRLKTAVAGGTQTGDFWGGRFTVRQAKGAGMVTLTTDRTPLACGPTVYRPPSELSPILQPLGGIAAKKPRRILWGKDNKGRFRTHGHDSVATVRGTRWATIETCAGTITKVVEGAVAVKDLRTKRTVLVRAGRSYLARRKK
;
A
#
# COMPACT_ATOMS: atom_id res chain seq x y z
N LEU A 1 -11.72 7.95 -15.98
CA LEU A 1 -12.17 6.82 -15.16
C LEU A 1 -13.27 7.28 -14.20
N PRO A 2 -14.41 6.59 -14.15
CA PRO A 2 -15.42 6.89 -13.14
C PRO A 2 -14.89 6.71 -11.73
N VAL A 3 -15.36 7.55 -10.81
CA VAL A 3 -15.03 7.41 -9.38
C VAL A 3 -15.52 6.05 -8.88
N GLY A 4 -14.69 5.36 -8.11
CA GLY A 4 -14.97 4.01 -7.64
C GLY A 4 -14.48 2.90 -8.57
N THR A 5 -13.84 3.26 -9.69
CA THR A 5 -13.24 2.26 -10.58
C THR A 5 -12.07 1.55 -9.91
N THR A 6 -12.07 0.21 -9.99
CA THR A 6 -10.93 -0.61 -9.57
C THR A 6 -9.97 -0.77 -10.74
N VAL A 7 -8.71 -0.46 -10.51
CA VAL A 7 -7.63 -0.53 -11.51
C VAL A 7 -6.64 -1.60 -11.08
N ASP A 8 -6.34 -2.53 -11.99
CA ASP A 8 -5.37 -3.61 -11.76
C ASP A 8 -4.12 -3.34 -12.58
N VAL A 9 -3.03 -3.01 -11.89
CA VAL A 9 -1.73 -2.71 -12.49
C VAL A 9 -0.63 -3.63 -11.93
N ARG A 10 -1.00 -4.85 -11.58
CA ARG A 10 -0.02 -5.84 -11.11
C ARG A 10 1.01 -6.20 -12.17
N ARG A 11 0.67 -6.04 -13.44
CA ARG A 11 1.52 -6.37 -14.59
C ARG A 11 1.78 -5.17 -15.52
N GLY A 12 1.73 -3.97 -14.98
CA GLY A 12 1.93 -2.78 -15.81
C GLY A 12 1.91 -1.51 -15.00
N THR A 13 1.90 -0.39 -15.72
CA THR A 13 1.85 0.94 -15.11
C THR A 13 0.66 1.69 -15.70
N VAL A 14 -0.10 2.36 -14.86
CA VAL A 14 -1.15 3.28 -15.28
C VAL A 14 -0.74 4.71 -14.95
N ARG A 15 -0.97 5.61 -15.87
CA ARG A 15 -0.90 7.06 -15.60
C ARG A 15 -2.29 7.59 -15.38
N LEU A 16 -2.54 8.10 -14.19
CA LEU A 16 -3.76 8.81 -13.87
C LEU A 16 -3.56 10.30 -14.10
N LYS A 17 -4.42 10.86 -14.92
CA LYS A 17 -4.50 12.30 -15.14
C LYS A 17 -5.84 12.77 -14.59
N THR A 18 -5.80 13.69 -13.65
CA THR A 18 -7.00 14.18 -12.97
C THR A 18 -7.08 15.70 -13.04
N ALA A 19 -8.32 16.20 -13.07
CA ALA A 19 -8.55 17.64 -13.07
C ALA A 19 -8.34 18.21 -11.67
N VAL A 20 -7.72 19.37 -11.62
CA VAL A 20 -7.57 20.19 -10.41
C VAL A 20 -7.89 21.63 -10.74
N ALA A 21 -8.07 22.48 -9.73
CA ALA A 21 -8.22 23.91 -9.95
C ALA A 21 -7.02 24.46 -10.71
N GLY A 22 -7.24 25.07 -11.88
CA GLY A 22 -6.20 25.64 -12.71
C GLY A 22 -5.42 24.68 -13.62
N GLY A 23 -5.84 23.41 -13.74
CA GLY A 23 -5.14 22.50 -14.65
C GLY A 23 -5.39 21.02 -14.37
N THR A 24 -4.34 20.23 -14.55
CA THR A 24 -4.36 18.79 -14.34
C THR A 24 -3.16 18.35 -13.52
N GLN A 25 -3.33 17.21 -12.85
CA GLN A 25 -2.23 16.55 -12.14
C GLN A 25 -2.08 15.12 -12.65
N THR A 26 -0.89 14.56 -12.56
CA THR A 26 -0.61 13.20 -13.01
C THR A 26 0.12 12.40 -11.95
N GLY A 27 -0.14 11.10 -11.94
CA GLY A 27 0.59 10.15 -11.13
C GLY A 27 0.67 8.81 -11.83
N ASP A 28 1.79 8.14 -11.68
CA ASP A 28 2.02 6.81 -12.22
C ASP A 28 1.93 5.78 -11.10
N PHE A 29 1.21 4.68 -11.35
CA PHE A 29 0.98 3.64 -10.35
C PHE A 29 1.20 2.26 -10.96
N TRP A 30 1.83 1.37 -10.20
CA TRP A 30 2.16 0.02 -10.67
C TRP A 30 2.30 -0.97 -9.50
N GLY A 31 2.27 -2.23 -9.82
CA GLY A 31 2.56 -3.34 -8.91
C GLY A 31 1.39 -3.86 -8.08
N GLY A 32 0.20 -3.25 -8.18
CA GLY A 32 -0.93 -3.66 -7.36
C GLY A 32 -2.30 -3.40 -7.97
N ARG A 33 -3.31 -3.43 -7.13
CA ARG A 33 -4.69 -3.03 -7.45
C ARG A 33 -5.14 -1.93 -6.50
N PHE A 34 -5.96 -1.03 -7.00
CA PHE A 34 -6.51 0.05 -6.18
C PHE A 34 -7.84 0.54 -6.74
N THR A 35 -8.60 1.21 -5.89
CA THR A 35 -9.84 1.90 -6.28
C THR A 35 -9.58 3.40 -6.23
N VAL A 36 -9.99 4.12 -7.27
CA VAL A 36 -9.79 5.56 -7.41
C VAL A 36 -11.00 6.31 -6.85
N ARG A 37 -10.74 7.29 -6.00
CA ARG A 37 -11.75 8.23 -5.51
C ARG A 37 -11.21 9.65 -5.55
N GLN A 38 -12.07 10.58 -5.91
CA GLN A 38 -11.75 12.02 -5.88
C GLN A 38 -12.95 12.78 -5.33
N ALA A 39 -12.74 13.52 -4.25
CA ALA A 39 -13.78 14.39 -3.70
C ALA A 39 -13.95 15.61 -4.58
N LYS A 40 -15.20 16.06 -4.73
CA LYS A 40 -15.50 17.29 -5.49
C LYS A 40 -14.77 18.48 -4.89
N GLY A 41 -14.08 19.25 -5.72
CA GLY A 41 -13.41 20.49 -5.34
C GLY A 41 -12.11 20.34 -4.54
N ALA A 42 -11.75 19.13 -4.10
CA ALA A 42 -10.59 18.93 -3.24
C ALA A 42 -9.26 18.81 -3.98
N GLY A 43 -9.27 18.50 -5.28
CA GLY A 43 -8.05 18.22 -6.05
C GLY A 43 -7.27 16.97 -5.57
N MET A 44 -7.65 16.42 -4.44
CA MET A 44 -7.01 15.23 -3.84
C MET A 44 -7.58 13.96 -4.46
N VAL A 45 -6.71 13.12 -4.99
CA VAL A 45 -7.08 11.79 -5.49
C VAL A 45 -6.68 10.75 -4.45
N THR A 46 -7.66 9.99 -4.01
CA THR A 46 -7.43 8.89 -3.05
C THR A 46 -7.42 7.56 -3.79
N LEU A 47 -6.34 6.83 -3.62
CA LEU A 47 -6.19 5.46 -4.11
C LEU A 47 -6.33 4.54 -2.90
N THR A 48 -7.43 3.79 -2.87
CA THR A 48 -7.65 2.79 -1.81
C THR A 48 -7.07 1.47 -2.27
N THR A 49 -6.17 0.90 -1.49
CA THR A 49 -5.56 -0.40 -1.78
C THR A 49 -6.59 -1.52 -1.76
N ASP A 50 -6.26 -2.63 -2.40
CA ASP A 50 -7.12 -3.81 -2.44
C ASP A 50 -7.46 -4.27 -1.01
N ARG A 51 -8.75 -4.34 -0.70
CA ARG A 51 -9.27 -4.70 0.63
C ARG A 51 -9.51 -6.19 0.82
N THR A 52 -9.24 -7.00 -0.18
CA THR A 52 -9.33 -8.45 -0.02
C THR A 52 -8.41 -8.90 1.12
N PRO A 53 -8.91 -9.66 2.11
CA PRO A 53 -8.07 -10.09 3.22
C PRO A 53 -6.83 -10.85 2.75
N LEU A 54 -5.68 -10.57 3.38
CA LEU A 54 -4.49 -11.39 3.20
C LEU A 54 -4.68 -12.71 3.94
N ALA A 55 -4.10 -13.77 3.42
CA ALA A 55 -4.11 -15.08 4.06
C ALA A 55 -3.17 -15.10 5.28
N CYS A 56 -3.56 -14.37 6.33
CA CYS A 56 -2.81 -14.20 7.57
C CYS A 56 -3.28 -15.17 8.66
N GLY A 57 -3.78 -16.33 8.28
CA GLY A 57 -4.28 -17.31 9.24
C GLY A 57 -3.29 -17.60 10.36
N PRO A 58 -3.76 -18.12 11.51
CA PRO A 58 -2.85 -18.48 12.58
C PRO A 58 -1.81 -19.46 12.05
N THR A 59 -0.54 -19.20 12.36
CA THR A 59 0.52 -20.16 12.16
C THR A 59 0.18 -21.34 13.07
N VAL A 60 -0.45 -22.37 12.52
CA VAL A 60 -0.70 -23.58 13.27
C VAL A 60 0.66 -24.21 13.53
N TYR A 61 1.15 -24.09 14.77
CA TYR A 61 2.32 -24.83 15.19
C TYR A 61 1.97 -26.31 15.11
N ARG A 62 2.56 -26.98 14.14
CA ARG A 62 2.53 -28.45 14.09
C ARG A 62 3.78 -28.97 14.77
N PRO A 63 3.64 -29.73 15.87
CA PRO A 63 4.81 -30.33 16.51
C PRO A 63 5.58 -31.19 15.49
N PRO A 64 6.90 -31.23 15.57
CA PRO A 64 7.73 -32.02 14.64
C PRO A 64 7.32 -33.49 14.53
N SER A 65 6.73 -34.04 15.57
CA SER A 65 6.22 -35.43 15.60
C SER A 65 5.06 -35.68 14.64
N GLU A 66 4.34 -34.65 14.22
CA GLU A 66 3.22 -34.77 13.28
C GLU A 66 3.66 -34.50 11.83
N LEU A 67 4.90 -34.09 11.61
CA LEU A 67 5.43 -33.84 10.28
C LEU A 67 6.02 -35.14 9.72
N SER A 68 5.58 -35.51 8.53
CA SER A 68 6.23 -36.60 7.80
C SER A 68 7.71 -36.27 7.59
N PRO A 69 8.61 -37.25 7.83
CA PRO A 69 10.04 -36.99 7.59
C PRO A 69 10.39 -36.51 6.20
N ILE A 70 9.57 -36.85 5.21
CA ILE A 70 9.72 -36.41 3.82
C ILE A 70 9.50 -34.90 3.66
N LEU A 71 8.67 -34.31 4.52
CA LEU A 71 8.36 -32.88 4.46
C LEU A 71 9.33 -32.02 5.28
N GLN A 72 10.16 -32.62 6.13
CA GLN A 72 11.12 -31.88 6.95
C GLN A 72 12.14 -31.07 6.14
N PRO A 73 12.72 -31.56 5.05
CA PRO A 73 13.64 -30.75 4.23
C PRO A 73 12.95 -29.56 3.56
N LEU A 74 11.64 -29.68 3.32
CA LEU A 74 10.83 -28.61 2.72
C LEU A 74 10.31 -27.64 3.78
N GLY A 75 10.35 -27.99 5.05
CA GLY A 75 9.96 -27.15 6.18
C GLY A 75 10.88 -25.95 6.39
N GLY A 76 12.05 -25.92 5.75
CA GLY A 76 12.94 -24.75 5.72
C GLY A 76 12.54 -23.69 4.69
N ILE A 77 11.57 -24.00 3.83
CA ILE A 77 10.98 -22.98 2.96
C ILE A 77 9.90 -22.31 3.80
N ALA A 78 10.28 -21.27 4.51
CA ALA A 78 9.32 -20.40 5.17
C ALA A 78 8.31 -19.95 4.12
N ALA A 79 7.03 -20.28 4.30
CA ALA A 79 5.97 -19.73 3.48
C ALA A 79 6.15 -18.22 3.48
N LYS A 80 6.35 -17.61 2.30
CA LYS A 80 6.46 -16.17 2.20
C LYS A 80 5.21 -15.57 2.85
N LYS A 81 5.41 -14.72 3.85
CA LYS A 81 4.33 -13.99 4.46
C LYS A 81 3.57 -13.24 3.36
N PRO A 82 2.25 -13.37 3.29
CA PRO A 82 1.49 -12.69 2.24
C PRO A 82 1.67 -11.18 2.35
N ARG A 83 1.83 -10.52 1.22
CA ARG A 83 1.92 -9.07 1.14
C ARG A 83 1.37 -8.59 -0.19
N ARG A 84 0.90 -7.35 -0.22
CA ARG A 84 0.53 -6.64 -1.43
C ARG A 84 1.28 -5.33 -1.49
N ILE A 85 1.72 -4.94 -2.68
CA ILE A 85 2.47 -3.71 -2.89
C ILE A 85 1.75 -2.88 -3.92
N LEU A 86 1.65 -1.57 -3.67
CA LEU A 86 1.26 -0.58 -4.65
C LEU A 86 2.33 0.50 -4.69
N TRP A 87 2.97 0.64 -5.82
CA TRP A 87 3.93 1.71 -6.09
C TRP A 87 3.23 2.92 -6.69
N GLY A 88 3.70 4.09 -6.34
CA GLY A 88 3.25 5.34 -6.92
C GLY A 88 4.40 6.33 -7.10
N LYS A 89 4.26 7.13 -8.14
CA LYS A 89 5.11 8.28 -8.39
C LYS A 89 4.22 9.41 -8.87
N ASP A 90 4.15 10.48 -8.12
CA ASP A 90 3.38 11.64 -8.53
C ASP A 90 4.27 12.74 -9.09
N ASN A 91 3.70 13.53 -9.99
CA ASN A 91 4.35 14.68 -10.59
C ASN A 91 3.73 15.96 -10.02
N LYS A 92 4.12 16.29 -8.79
CA LYS A 92 3.66 17.46 -8.01
C LYS A 92 2.13 17.50 -7.79
N GLY A 93 1.45 16.38 -7.97
CA GLY A 93 0.03 16.26 -7.72
C GLY A 93 -0.29 16.04 -6.25
N ARG A 94 -1.58 16.03 -5.94
CA ARG A 94 -2.11 15.68 -4.63
C ARG A 94 -2.70 14.30 -4.67
N PHE A 95 -1.93 13.33 -4.21
CA PHE A 95 -2.36 11.95 -4.13
C PHE A 95 -2.31 11.46 -2.70
N ARG A 96 -3.22 10.56 -2.39
CA ARG A 96 -3.27 9.91 -1.11
C ARG A 96 -3.50 8.42 -1.32
N THR A 97 -2.68 7.60 -0.70
CA THR A 97 -2.87 6.16 -0.69
C THR A 97 -3.49 5.75 0.64
N HIS A 98 -4.71 5.24 0.58
CA HIS A 98 -5.41 4.74 1.76
C HIS A 98 -5.18 3.23 1.85
N GLY A 99 -4.25 2.84 2.69
CA GLY A 99 -4.01 1.45 3.05
C GLY A 99 -4.96 0.97 4.14
N HIS A 100 -4.78 -0.27 4.58
CA HIS A 100 -5.62 -0.85 5.64
C HIS A 100 -5.38 -0.15 6.98
N ASP A 101 -4.12 0.16 7.31
CA ASP A 101 -3.73 0.65 8.64
C ASP A 101 -3.15 2.08 8.64
N SER A 102 -2.98 2.69 7.47
CA SER A 102 -2.45 4.04 7.33
C SER A 102 -2.96 4.76 6.10
N VAL A 103 -2.86 6.09 6.14
CA VAL A 103 -3.11 6.97 5.01
C VAL A 103 -1.84 7.74 4.70
N ALA A 104 -1.28 7.54 3.53
CA ALA A 104 -0.08 8.23 3.06
C ALA A 104 -0.47 9.37 2.11
N THR A 105 -0.13 10.60 2.47
CA THR A 105 -0.36 11.77 1.63
C THR A 105 0.96 12.23 1.03
N VAL A 106 0.99 12.38 -0.28
CA VAL A 106 2.21 12.60 -1.04
C VAL A 106 2.12 13.84 -1.93
N ARG A 107 3.27 14.44 -2.20
CA ARG A 107 3.43 15.48 -3.18
C ARG A 107 4.88 15.46 -3.70
N GLY A 108 5.05 15.22 -5.01
CA GLY A 108 6.37 15.14 -5.62
C GLY A 108 7.19 13.96 -5.10
N THR A 109 6.59 12.79 -5.00
CA THR A 109 7.11 11.67 -4.24
C THR A 109 7.07 10.38 -5.05
N ARG A 110 8.04 9.50 -4.79
CA ARG A 110 8.00 8.10 -5.20
C ARG A 110 7.96 7.22 -3.97
N TRP A 111 6.92 6.42 -3.85
CA TRP A 111 6.65 5.65 -2.63
C TRP A 111 6.01 4.30 -2.94
N ALA A 112 6.04 3.41 -1.96
CA ALA A 112 5.28 2.17 -1.98
C ALA A 112 4.41 2.05 -0.75
N THR A 113 3.19 1.55 -0.94
CA THR A 113 2.31 1.12 0.13
C THR A 113 2.29 -0.40 0.14
N ILE A 114 2.72 -1.01 1.24
CA ILE A 114 2.86 -2.46 1.36
C ILE A 114 1.91 -2.94 2.44
N GLU A 115 0.91 -3.72 2.04
CA GLU A 115 -0.01 -4.36 2.97
C GLU A 115 0.60 -5.68 3.44
N THR A 116 0.72 -5.85 4.75
CA THR A 116 1.24 -7.06 5.39
C THR A 116 0.31 -7.54 6.48
N CYS A 117 0.56 -8.74 7.00
CA CYS A 117 -0.20 -9.25 8.14
C CYS A 117 0.05 -8.45 9.43
N ALA A 118 1.19 -7.79 9.56
CA ALA A 118 1.53 -6.97 10.72
C ALA A 118 0.96 -5.55 10.63
N GLY A 119 0.65 -5.07 9.45
CA GLY A 119 0.15 -3.71 9.22
C GLY A 119 0.50 -3.19 7.83
N THR A 120 0.37 -1.89 7.67
CA THR A 120 0.67 -1.18 6.41
C THR A 120 2.04 -0.52 6.52
N ILE A 121 2.93 -0.83 5.58
CA ILE A 121 4.25 -0.20 5.49
C ILE A 121 4.20 0.84 4.38
N THR A 122 4.67 2.05 4.68
CA THR A 122 4.94 3.08 3.69
C THR A 122 6.45 3.20 3.52
N LYS A 123 6.94 2.92 2.32
CA LYS A 123 8.36 3.04 1.97
C LYS A 123 8.53 4.22 1.02
N VAL A 124 9.45 5.13 1.31
CA VAL A 124 9.71 6.31 0.51
C VAL A 124 11.06 6.20 -0.18
N VAL A 125 11.07 6.38 -1.49
CA VAL A 125 12.29 6.34 -2.32
C VAL A 125 12.75 7.74 -2.68
N GLU A 126 11.81 8.63 -3.00
CA GLU A 126 12.08 10.03 -3.33
C GLU A 126 11.07 10.92 -2.60
N GLY A 127 11.52 12.08 -2.15
CA GLY A 127 10.68 13.07 -1.47
C GLY A 127 10.35 12.71 -0.03
N ALA A 128 9.17 13.08 0.41
CA ALA A 128 8.68 12.81 1.75
C ALA A 128 7.17 12.55 1.73
N VAL A 129 6.72 11.69 2.63
CA VAL A 129 5.33 11.27 2.75
C VAL A 129 4.85 11.53 4.17
N ALA A 130 3.70 12.19 4.31
CA ALA A 130 3.01 12.30 5.57
C ALA A 130 2.13 11.06 5.77
N VAL A 131 2.47 10.21 6.72
CA VAL A 131 1.76 8.97 7.01
C VAL A 131 0.94 9.13 8.28
N LYS A 132 -0.39 9.04 8.14
CA LYS A 132 -1.28 8.98 9.29
C LYS A 132 -1.49 7.53 9.68
N ASP A 133 -1.03 7.17 10.86
CA ASP A 133 -1.27 5.87 11.47
C ASP A 133 -2.70 5.84 12.02
N LEU A 134 -3.53 4.94 11.50
CA LEU A 134 -4.95 4.89 11.86
C LEU A 134 -5.18 4.32 13.27
N ARG A 135 -4.25 3.56 13.80
CA ARG A 135 -4.34 3.02 15.17
C ARG A 135 -4.01 4.08 16.21
N THR A 136 -2.89 4.79 16.02
CA THR A 136 -2.41 5.79 17.00
C THR A 136 -2.96 7.19 16.76
N LYS A 137 -3.56 7.43 15.57
CA LYS A 137 -4.04 8.73 15.10
C LYS A 137 -2.94 9.78 14.96
N ARG A 138 -1.68 9.37 14.96
CA ARG A 138 -0.52 10.23 14.76
C ARG A 138 -0.11 10.28 13.31
N THR A 139 0.43 11.42 12.89
CA THR A 139 1.01 11.61 11.57
C THR A 139 2.52 11.65 11.70
N VAL A 140 3.20 10.83 10.89
CA VAL A 140 4.66 10.73 10.85
C VAL A 140 5.15 11.15 9.47
N LEU A 141 6.15 12.01 9.42
CA LEU A 141 6.81 12.36 8.17
C LEU A 141 7.88 11.32 7.85
N VAL A 142 7.71 10.61 6.74
CA VAL A 142 8.65 9.59 6.27
C VAL A 142 9.45 10.18 5.11
N ARG A 143 10.77 10.25 5.26
CA ARG A 143 11.68 10.82 4.27
C ARG A 143 12.25 9.74 3.35
N ALA A 144 12.78 10.17 2.21
CA ALA A 144 13.45 9.27 1.26
C ALA A 144 14.47 8.36 1.94
N GLY A 145 14.47 7.08 1.59
CA GLY A 145 15.30 6.05 2.19
C GLY A 145 14.76 5.46 3.48
N ARG A 146 13.61 5.92 3.95
CA ARG A 146 12.98 5.46 5.19
C ARG A 146 11.66 4.73 4.91
N SER A 147 11.19 4.02 5.91
CA SER A 147 9.87 3.38 5.90
C SER A 147 9.21 3.46 7.27
N TYR A 148 7.90 3.33 7.30
CA TYR A 148 7.10 3.35 8.52
C TYR A 148 6.08 2.22 8.50
N LEU A 149 6.03 1.44 9.57
CA LEU A 149 5.01 0.39 9.76
C LEU A 149 3.91 0.92 10.67
N ALA A 150 2.71 1.10 10.10
CA ALA A 150 1.49 1.32 10.86
C ALA A 150 0.91 -0.04 11.24
N ARG A 151 1.02 -0.40 12.49
CA ARG A 151 0.62 -1.73 12.97
C ARG A 151 -0.88 -1.90 12.91
N ARG A 152 -1.30 -3.11 12.58
CA ARG A 152 -2.71 -3.47 12.58
C ARG A 152 -3.28 -3.45 13.99
N LYS A 153 -4.47 -2.90 14.13
CA LYS A 153 -5.22 -2.95 15.38
C LYS A 153 -5.58 -4.43 15.65
N LYS A 154 -5.24 -4.88 16.83
CA LYS A 154 -5.62 -6.22 17.29
C LYS A 154 -7.12 -6.29 17.58
#